data_4eb64ba1a6eb9b9a6cf580ac44535918
#
_entry.id   4eb64ba1a6eb9b9a6cf580ac44535918
#
_cell.length_a   1.000
_cell.length_b   1.000
_cell.length_c   1.000
_cell.angle_alpha   90.00
_cell.angle_beta   90.00
_cell.angle_gamma   90.00
#
_symmetry.space_group_name_H-M   'P 1'
#
loop_
_entity.id
_entity.type
_entity.pdbx_description
1 polymer ?
#
loop_
_entity_poly.entity_id
_entity_poly.type
_entity_poly.pdbx_seq_one_letter_code
_entity_poly.pdbx_strand_id
1 'polypeptide(L)'
;MPDSPVLVITGASSGIGAATARRAVEFDYRVVLAARSEDKLASLAEELGGPERALAVRCDVTSWDDQQALVATALERFGRLDVFFANAGFGAKRGFLEESVEHWKSMIDTNVFGAALSIRACLPHFREQNSGHVLLTSSVAGRRWVIGSLYSCTKHAVSAMGESLRQEVAETDIKVTLIEPGAVDTPFFDDRPTNSLEDDDIARAVMFALTQPPHVDVNEILVRPIHQQF
;
A
#
# COMPACT_ATOMS: atom_id res chain seq x y z
N MET A 1 9.45 12.52 19.96
CA MET A 1 10.22 11.91 18.87
C MET A 1 10.08 12.73 17.58
N PRO A 2 10.66 13.92 17.53
CA PRO A 2 10.53 14.79 16.36
C PRO A 2 11.17 14.20 15.11
N ASP A 3 12.17 13.34 15.24
CA ASP A 3 12.96 12.78 14.13
C ASP A 3 12.47 11.44 13.59
N SER A 4 11.41 10.84 14.14
CA SER A 4 10.87 9.57 13.67
C SER A 4 10.33 9.72 12.24
N PRO A 5 10.65 8.82 11.30
CA PRO A 5 10.13 8.88 9.94
C PRO A 5 8.61 8.69 9.91
N VAL A 6 7.98 9.28 8.90
CA VAL A 6 6.53 9.27 8.71
C VAL A 6 6.14 8.38 7.53
N LEU A 7 5.28 7.42 7.80
CA LEU A 7 4.73 6.47 6.81
C LEU A 7 3.22 6.70 6.65
N VAL A 8 2.79 7.08 5.45
CA VAL A 8 1.37 7.07 5.05
C VAL A 8 1.00 5.71 4.49
N ILE A 9 -0.11 5.12 4.94
CA ILE A 9 -0.59 3.81 4.49
C ILE A 9 -2.04 3.93 4.03
N THR A 10 -2.34 3.68 2.77
CA THR A 10 -3.71 3.55 2.29
C THR A 10 -4.22 2.11 2.47
N GLY A 11 -5.53 1.95 2.70
CA GLY A 11 -6.10 0.64 3.05
C GLY A 11 -5.66 0.15 4.42
N ALA A 12 -5.36 1.06 5.36
CA ALA A 12 -4.81 0.75 6.68
C ALA A 12 -5.83 0.18 7.69
N SER A 13 -7.12 0.10 7.34
CA SER A 13 -8.17 -0.33 8.28
C SER A 13 -8.20 -1.85 8.54
N SER A 14 -7.44 -2.65 7.81
CA SER A 14 -7.39 -4.12 7.97
C SER A 14 -6.21 -4.76 7.22
N GLY A 15 -5.99 -6.06 7.43
CA GLY A 15 -5.05 -6.89 6.68
C GLY A 15 -3.64 -6.30 6.61
N ILE A 16 -3.01 -6.40 5.45
CA ILE A 16 -1.62 -5.97 5.22
C ILE A 16 -1.35 -4.54 5.69
N GLY A 17 -2.27 -3.60 5.42
CA GLY A 17 -2.09 -2.20 5.81
C GLY A 17 -2.06 -2.03 7.34
N ALA A 18 -2.98 -2.68 8.05
CA ALA A 18 -3.02 -2.62 9.52
C ALA A 18 -1.81 -3.33 10.15
N ALA A 19 -1.42 -4.50 9.64
CA ALA A 19 -0.24 -5.22 10.11
C ALA A 19 1.05 -4.42 9.85
N THR A 20 1.15 -3.77 8.68
CA THR A 20 2.28 -2.86 8.39
C THR A 20 2.34 -1.68 9.35
N ALA A 21 1.20 -1.09 9.70
CA ALA A 21 1.15 0.01 10.66
C ALA A 21 1.68 -0.41 12.03
N ARG A 22 1.27 -1.60 12.52
CA ARG A 22 1.78 -2.17 13.79
C ARG A 22 3.28 -2.33 13.76
N ARG A 23 3.82 -2.98 12.73
CA ARG A 23 5.26 -3.19 12.58
C ARG A 23 6.01 -1.86 12.45
N ALA A 24 5.50 -0.91 11.67
CA ALA A 24 6.15 0.38 11.50
C ALA A 24 6.32 1.13 12.83
N VAL A 25 5.31 1.08 13.70
CA VAL A 25 5.39 1.69 15.04
C VAL A 25 6.42 0.99 15.93
N GLU A 26 6.60 -0.33 15.82
CA GLU A 26 7.68 -1.07 16.51
C GLU A 26 9.09 -0.62 16.05
N PHE A 27 9.21 -0.15 14.82
CA PHE A 27 10.44 0.40 14.22
C PHE A 27 10.52 1.93 14.31
N ASP A 28 9.81 2.53 15.28
CA ASP A 28 9.80 3.97 15.57
C ASP A 28 9.28 4.87 14.44
N TYR A 29 8.51 4.34 13.47
CA TYR A 29 7.77 5.18 12.53
C TYR A 29 6.56 5.82 13.22
N ARG A 30 6.23 7.04 12.79
CA ARG A 30 4.89 7.61 12.96
C ARG A 30 4.08 7.26 11.72
N VAL A 31 2.82 6.87 11.91
CA VAL A 31 1.99 6.38 10.82
C VAL A 31 0.76 7.25 10.60
N VAL A 32 0.41 7.48 9.34
CA VAL A 32 -0.87 8.06 8.93
C VAL A 32 -1.69 6.95 8.30
N LEU A 33 -2.76 6.59 8.98
CA LEU A 33 -3.64 5.47 8.63
C LEU A 33 -4.79 5.99 7.77
N ALA A 34 -4.84 5.60 6.51
CA ALA A 34 -5.84 6.10 5.58
C ALA A 34 -6.76 4.97 5.06
N ALA A 35 -8.05 5.15 5.21
CA ALA A 35 -9.11 4.30 4.66
C ALA A 35 -10.48 4.99 4.74
N ARG A 36 -11.52 4.36 4.19
CA ARG A 36 -12.90 4.86 4.29
C ARG A 36 -13.57 4.57 5.65
N SER A 37 -13.10 3.56 6.38
CA SER A 37 -13.70 3.08 7.63
C SER A 37 -13.11 3.82 8.83
N GLU A 38 -13.66 4.97 9.18
CA GLU A 38 -13.17 5.84 10.25
C GLU A 38 -13.05 5.14 11.60
N ASP A 39 -14.08 4.37 12.01
CA ASP A 39 -14.09 3.68 13.31
C ASP A 39 -12.94 2.69 13.46
N LYS A 40 -12.63 1.93 12.38
CA LYS A 40 -11.51 0.99 12.38
C LYS A 40 -10.17 1.69 12.44
N LEU A 41 -10.04 2.83 11.74
CA LEU A 41 -8.81 3.64 11.77
C LEU A 41 -8.60 4.25 13.16
N ALA A 42 -9.66 4.80 13.77
CA ALA A 42 -9.59 5.37 15.11
C ALA A 42 -9.18 4.31 16.16
N SER A 43 -9.79 3.13 16.11
CA SER A 43 -9.44 2.01 16.99
C SER A 43 -7.97 1.58 16.83
N LEU A 44 -7.48 1.48 15.58
CA LEU A 44 -6.08 1.13 15.33
C LEU A 44 -5.12 2.26 15.76
N ALA A 45 -5.49 3.52 15.57
CA ALA A 45 -4.67 4.64 16.03
C ALA A 45 -4.50 4.66 17.56
N GLU A 46 -5.57 4.40 18.29
CA GLU A 46 -5.52 4.27 19.76
C GLU A 46 -4.64 3.07 20.18
N GLU A 47 -4.80 1.92 19.55
CA GLU A 47 -3.95 0.73 19.78
C GLU A 47 -2.47 1.06 19.59
N LEU A 48 -2.13 1.88 18.61
CA LEU A 48 -0.76 2.23 18.24
C LEU A 48 -0.17 3.39 19.06
N GLY A 49 -0.87 3.89 20.08
CA GLY A 49 -0.39 4.93 21.00
C GLY A 49 -0.93 6.33 20.72
N GLY A 50 -2.03 6.41 19.97
CA GLY A 50 -2.77 7.66 19.75
C GLY A 50 -2.10 8.64 18.78
N PRO A 51 -2.59 9.89 18.71
CA PRO A 51 -2.31 10.83 17.63
C PRO A 51 -0.85 11.33 17.55
N GLU A 52 -0.04 11.06 18.57
CA GLU A 52 1.40 11.37 18.54
C GLU A 52 2.21 10.33 17.72
N ARG A 53 1.69 9.12 17.58
CA ARG A 53 2.33 8.01 16.85
C ARG A 53 1.54 7.55 15.64
N ALA A 54 0.21 7.58 15.70
CA ALA A 54 -0.69 7.10 14.67
C ALA A 54 -1.85 8.06 14.46
N LEU A 55 -2.00 8.58 13.26
CA LEU A 55 -3.05 9.50 12.89
C LEU A 55 -4.05 8.81 11.95
N ALA A 56 -5.32 8.78 12.35
CA ALA A 56 -6.40 8.28 11.51
C ALA A 56 -6.91 9.37 10.57
N VAL A 57 -6.96 9.07 9.27
CA VAL A 57 -7.45 10.01 8.24
C VAL A 57 -8.43 9.27 7.32
N ARG A 58 -9.69 9.76 7.25
CA ARG A 58 -10.62 9.25 6.25
C ARG A 58 -10.12 9.62 4.86
N CYS A 59 -10.02 8.63 3.97
CA CYS A 59 -9.58 8.84 2.59
C CYS A 59 -10.23 7.80 1.67
N ASP A 60 -10.89 8.26 0.62
CA ASP A 60 -11.21 7.46 -0.55
C ASP A 60 -10.08 7.64 -1.56
N VAL A 61 -9.33 6.57 -1.83
CA VAL A 61 -8.17 6.64 -2.73
C VAL A 61 -8.54 7.02 -4.16
N THR A 62 -9.81 6.93 -4.55
CA THR A 62 -10.31 7.33 -5.87
C THR A 62 -10.61 8.82 -5.97
N SER A 63 -10.61 9.54 -4.85
CA SER A 63 -10.80 10.99 -4.75
C SER A 63 -9.45 11.71 -4.78
N TRP A 64 -9.26 12.59 -5.76
CA TRP A 64 -8.06 13.41 -5.83
C TRP A 64 -7.93 14.35 -4.62
N ASP A 65 -9.04 14.97 -4.21
CA ASP A 65 -9.05 15.90 -3.07
C ASP A 65 -8.69 15.19 -1.76
N ASP A 66 -9.18 13.94 -1.56
CA ASP A 66 -8.83 13.15 -0.37
C ASP A 66 -7.34 12.79 -0.37
N GLN A 67 -6.76 12.45 -1.52
CA GLN A 67 -5.33 12.12 -1.63
C GLN A 67 -4.44 13.34 -1.34
N GLN A 68 -4.83 14.53 -1.84
CA GLN A 68 -4.12 15.76 -1.52
C GLN A 68 -4.22 16.12 -0.03
N ALA A 69 -5.43 16.02 0.52
CA ALA A 69 -5.67 16.26 1.95
C ALA A 69 -4.89 15.28 2.83
N LEU A 70 -4.77 14.01 2.44
CA LEU A 70 -3.99 13.00 3.16
C LEU A 70 -2.51 13.38 3.29
N VAL A 71 -1.88 13.80 2.19
CA VAL A 71 -0.49 14.24 2.19
C VAL A 71 -0.33 15.52 3.00
N ALA A 72 -1.21 16.51 2.79
CA ALA A 72 -1.19 17.76 3.54
C ALA A 72 -1.32 17.52 5.04
N THR A 73 -2.24 16.66 5.47
CA THR A 73 -2.44 16.28 6.88
C THR A 73 -1.19 15.63 7.49
N ALA A 74 -0.51 14.75 6.75
CA ALA A 74 0.75 14.16 7.20
C ALA A 74 1.83 15.22 7.45
N LEU A 75 1.98 16.15 6.51
CA LEU A 75 2.96 17.24 6.59
C LEU A 75 2.61 18.25 7.71
N GLU A 76 1.34 18.63 7.84
CA GLU A 76 0.87 19.53 8.90
C GLU A 76 1.07 18.95 10.30
N ARG A 77 0.74 17.65 10.46
CA ARG A 77 0.79 17.01 11.78
C ARG A 77 2.19 16.62 12.21
N PHE A 78 3.00 16.12 11.28
CA PHE A 78 4.31 15.54 11.61
C PHE A 78 5.51 16.31 11.03
N GLY A 79 5.27 17.29 10.18
CA GLY A 79 6.32 18.13 9.59
C GLY A 79 7.14 17.45 8.49
N ARG A 80 6.84 16.20 8.15
CA ARG A 80 7.56 15.40 7.15
C ARG A 80 6.72 14.27 6.60
N LEU A 81 7.12 13.75 5.45
CA LEU A 81 6.63 12.51 4.84
C LEU A 81 7.83 11.77 4.23
N ASP A 82 8.09 10.55 4.68
CA ASP A 82 9.24 9.77 4.23
C ASP A 82 8.85 8.58 3.37
N VAL A 83 7.68 8.00 3.65
CA VAL A 83 7.21 6.79 2.98
C VAL A 83 5.73 6.92 2.65
N PHE A 84 5.36 6.54 1.42
CA PHE A 84 3.96 6.40 1.03
C PHE A 84 3.69 4.98 0.56
N PHE A 85 2.87 4.25 1.29
CA PHE A 85 2.46 2.89 0.95
C PHE A 85 1.05 2.89 0.33
N ALA A 86 0.98 2.86 -1.00
CA ALA A 86 -0.26 2.70 -1.77
C ALA A 86 -0.68 1.23 -1.74
N ASN A 87 -1.41 0.87 -0.68
CA ASN A 87 -1.79 -0.52 -0.41
C ASN A 87 -3.29 -0.79 -0.65
N ALA A 88 -4.15 0.22 -0.67
CA ALA A 88 -5.58 0.05 -0.87
C ALA A 88 -5.90 -0.72 -2.15
N GLY A 89 -6.77 -1.72 -2.04
CA GLY A 89 -7.20 -2.52 -3.17
C GLY A 89 -8.12 -3.65 -2.76
N PHE A 90 -8.85 -4.20 -3.72
CA PHE A 90 -9.70 -5.36 -3.53
C PHE A 90 -9.77 -6.22 -4.80
N GLY A 91 -10.30 -7.43 -4.66
CA GLY A 91 -10.37 -8.43 -5.72
C GLY A 91 -11.73 -8.51 -6.41
N ALA A 92 -11.83 -9.47 -7.33
CA ALA A 92 -13.06 -9.87 -7.99
C ALA A 92 -13.11 -11.37 -8.16
N LYS A 93 -14.28 -11.93 -8.34
CA LYS A 93 -14.47 -13.34 -8.70
C LYS A 93 -13.77 -13.64 -10.02
N ARG A 94 -13.33 -14.87 -10.17
CA ARG A 94 -12.74 -15.37 -11.42
C ARG A 94 -13.85 -15.75 -12.40
N GLY A 95 -13.65 -15.42 -13.65
CA GLY A 95 -14.62 -15.61 -14.73
C GLY A 95 -15.14 -14.25 -15.22
N PHE A 96 -15.09 -14.02 -16.54
CA PHE A 96 -15.55 -12.74 -17.13
C PHE A 96 -17.08 -12.57 -17.09
N LEU A 97 -17.83 -13.56 -16.63
CA LEU A 97 -19.28 -13.51 -16.46
C LEU A 97 -19.73 -13.56 -14.99
N GLU A 98 -18.79 -13.66 -14.05
CA GLU A 98 -19.07 -13.96 -12.63
C GLU A 98 -19.18 -12.71 -11.75
N GLU A 99 -18.81 -11.55 -12.28
CA GLU A 99 -18.81 -10.31 -11.50
C GLU A 99 -19.54 -9.19 -12.26
N SER A 100 -20.10 -8.22 -11.54
CA SER A 100 -20.79 -7.09 -12.15
C SER A 100 -19.83 -6.08 -12.80
N VAL A 101 -20.31 -5.36 -13.80
CA VAL A 101 -19.54 -4.30 -14.47
C VAL A 101 -19.20 -3.16 -13.50
N GLU A 102 -20.10 -2.85 -12.58
CA GLU A 102 -19.93 -1.83 -11.54
C GLU A 102 -18.82 -2.21 -10.57
N HIS A 103 -18.77 -3.48 -10.16
CA HIS A 103 -17.69 -4.00 -9.32
C HIS A 103 -16.34 -3.91 -10.04
N TRP A 104 -16.28 -4.31 -11.30
CA TRP A 104 -15.07 -4.20 -12.12
C TRP A 104 -14.60 -2.76 -12.26
N LYS A 105 -15.52 -1.83 -12.53
CA LYS A 105 -15.19 -0.40 -12.60
C LYS A 105 -14.61 0.09 -11.28
N SER A 106 -15.28 -0.20 -10.16
CA SER A 106 -14.82 0.18 -8.82
C SER A 106 -13.45 -0.42 -8.48
N MET A 107 -13.20 -1.67 -8.90
CA MET A 107 -11.90 -2.33 -8.71
C MET A 107 -10.79 -1.64 -9.51
N ILE A 108 -11.03 -1.27 -10.76
CA ILE A 108 -10.08 -0.53 -11.59
C ILE A 108 -9.82 0.85 -10.99
N ASP A 109 -10.88 1.56 -10.61
CA ASP A 109 -10.78 2.89 -10.00
C ASP A 109 -9.96 2.84 -8.71
N THR A 110 -10.15 1.82 -7.87
CA THR A 110 -9.39 1.69 -6.61
C THR A 110 -7.96 1.20 -6.85
N ASN A 111 -7.81 0.06 -7.55
CA ASN A 111 -6.51 -0.64 -7.62
C ASN A 111 -5.52 0.07 -8.56
N VAL A 112 -6.00 0.70 -9.63
CA VAL A 112 -5.16 1.32 -10.67
C VAL A 112 -5.17 2.84 -10.53
N PHE A 113 -6.34 3.46 -10.66
CA PHE A 113 -6.43 4.91 -10.62
C PHE A 113 -6.08 5.46 -9.22
N GLY A 114 -6.57 4.83 -8.15
CA GLY A 114 -6.24 5.18 -6.77
C GLY A 114 -4.74 5.08 -6.46
N ALA A 115 -4.06 4.04 -6.97
CA ALA A 115 -2.61 3.92 -6.84
C ALA A 115 -1.87 5.05 -7.61
N ALA A 116 -2.34 5.39 -8.82
CA ALA A 116 -1.78 6.49 -9.59
C ALA A 116 -1.98 7.84 -8.89
N LEU A 117 -3.14 8.07 -8.30
CA LEU A 117 -3.42 9.29 -7.51
C LEU A 117 -2.52 9.37 -6.27
N SER A 118 -2.27 8.24 -5.59
CA SER A 118 -1.35 8.16 -4.44
C SER A 118 0.06 8.60 -4.81
N ILE A 119 0.60 8.08 -5.92
CA ILE A 119 1.89 8.51 -6.46
C ILE A 119 1.88 10.02 -6.77
N ARG A 120 0.86 10.47 -7.50
CA ARG A 120 0.74 11.88 -7.89
C ARG A 120 0.68 12.83 -6.69
N ALA A 121 0.08 12.39 -5.58
CA ALA A 121 -0.05 13.21 -4.38
C ALA A 121 1.28 13.34 -3.61
N CYS A 122 2.06 12.26 -3.45
CA CYS A 122 3.29 12.29 -2.66
C CYS A 122 4.53 12.71 -3.46
N LEU A 123 4.59 12.44 -4.76
CA LEU A 123 5.78 12.62 -5.59
C LEU A 123 6.32 14.08 -5.62
N PRO A 124 5.49 15.14 -5.69
CA PRO A 124 6.01 16.52 -5.64
C PRO A 124 6.82 16.79 -4.39
N HIS A 125 6.33 16.35 -3.22
CA HIS A 125 7.03 16.49 -1.94
C HIS A 125 8.35 15.70 -1.93
N PHE A 126 8.32 14.44 -2.38
CA PHE A 126 9.54 13.61 -2.46
C PHE A 126 10.58 14.19 -3.41
N ARG A 127 10.17 14.80 -4.52
CA ARG A 127 11.08 15.50 -5.44
C ARG A 127 11.69 16.76 -4.82
N GLU A 128 10.89 17.54 -4.10
CA GLU A 128 11.38 18.77 -3.43
C GLU A 128 12.45 18.44 -2.39
N GLN A 129 12.25 17.38 -1.58
CA GLN A 129 13.23 16.94 -0.59
C GLN A 129 14.34 16.04 -1.15
N ASN A 130 14.26 15.66 -2.44
CA ASN A 130 15.13 14.70 -3.12
C ASN A 130 15.28 13.37 -2.36
N SER A 131 14.25 12.93 -1.67
CA SER A 131 14.23 11.65 -0.95
C SER A 131 12.80 11.21 -0.69
N GLY A 132 12.60 9.91 -0.51
CA GLY A 132 11.31 9.32 -0.21
C GLY A 132 11.26 7.87 -0.63
N HIS A 133 10.20 7.17 -0.21
CA HIS A 133 10.01 5.78 -0.59
C HIS A 133 8.54 5.54 -0.96
N VAL A 134 8.26 5.19 -2.20
CA VAL A 134 6.93 4.78 -2.66
C VAL A 134 6.86 3.26 -2.65
N LEU A 135 5.92 2.69 -1.89
CA LEU A 135 5.60 1.28 -1.97
C LEU A 135 4.23 1.09 -2.61
N LEU A 136 4.11 0.08 -3.46
CA LEU A 136 2.86 -0.26 -4.16
C LEU A 136 2.53 -1.73 -3.91
N THR A 137 1.32 -2.03 -3.46
CA THR A 137 0.85 -3.42 -3.34
C THR A 137 0.37 -3.92 -4.71
N SER A 138 1.26 -4.66 -5.39
CA SER A 138 0.89 -5.48 -6.54
C SER A 138 0.39 -6.86 -6.07
N SER A 139 0.81 -7.94 -6.69
CA SER A 139 0.44 -9.32 -6.36
C SER A 139 1.26 -10.30 -7.20
N VAL A 140 1.32 -11.57 -6.81
CA VAL A 140 1.69 -12.66 -7.75
C VAL A 140 0.84 -12.62 -9.02
N ALA A 141 -0.43 -12.17 -8.92
CA ALA A 141 -1.32 -11.97 -10.06
C ALA A 141 -0.91 -10.79 -10.97
N GLY A 142 0.04 -9.97 -10.56
CA GLY A 142 0.69 -8.94 -11.39
C GLY A 142 1.95 -9.45 -12.12
N ARG A 143 2.35 -10.70 -11.87
CA ARG A 143 3.49 -11.39 -12.49
C ARG A 143 3.08 -12.60 -13.32
N ARG A 144 1.93 -13.18 -13.03
CA ARG A 144 1.39 -14.37 -13.70
C ARG A 144 -0.05 -14.13 -14.08
N TRP A 145 -0.43 -14.63 -15.23
CA TRP A 145 -1.83 -14.57 -15.65
C TRP A 145 -2.68 -15.52 -14.84
N VAL A 146 -3.78 -15.01 -14.31
CA VAL A 146 -4.79 -15.80 -13.62
C VAL A 146 -5.99 -15.93 -14.56
N ILE A 147 -6.40 -17.15 -14.82
CA ILE A 147 -7.49 -17.45 -15.76
C ILE A 147 -8.76 -16.70 -15.34
N GLY A 148 -9.38 -15.98 -16.29
CA GLY A 148 -10.63 -15.26 -16.08
C GLY A 148 -10.55 -14.13 -15.05
N SER A 149 -9.39 -13.51 -14.83
CA SER A 149 -9.20 -12.54 -13.75
C SER A 149 -8.89 -11.14 -14.26
N LEU A 150 -9.89 -10.25 -14.21
CA LEU A 150 -9.66 -8.81 -14.41
C LEU A 150 -8.80 -8.23 -13.25
N TYR A 151 -8.87 -8.79 -12.05
CA TYR A 151 -7.98 -8.43 -10.95
C TYR A 151 -6.50 -8.57 -11.36
N SER A 152 -6.15 -9.67 -12.06
CA SER A 152 -4.79 -9.86 -12.57
C SER A 152 -4.35 -8.70 -13.48
N CYS A 153 -5.25 -8.20 -14.34
CA CYS A 153 -4.96 -7.04 -15.19
C CYS A 153 -4.68 -5.79 -14.36
N THR A 154 -5.44 -5.54 -13.28
CA THR A 154 -5.18 -4.40 -12.41
C THR A 154 -3.82 -4.50 -11.72
N LYS A 155 -3.40 -5.69 -11.31
CA LYS A 155 -2.10 -5.89 -10.64
C LYS A 155 -0.93 -5.84 -11.60
N HIS A 156 -1.09 -6.27 -12.86
CA HIS A 156 -0.09 -6.00 -13.91
C HIS A 156 0.06 -4.49 -14.18
N ALA A 157 -1.04 -3.74 -14.17
CA ALA A 157 -0.99 -2.28 -14.31
C ALA A 157 -0.22 -1.63 -13.14
N VAL A 158 -0.42 -2.08 -11.90
CA VAL A 158 0.33 -1.59 -10.73
C VAL A 158 1.82 -1.95 -10.82
N SER A 159 2.16 -3.17 -11.27
CA SER A 159 3.57 -3.56 -11.48
C SER A 159 4.24 -2.68 -12.54
N ALA A 160 3.56 -2.45 -13.68
CA ALA A 160 4.06 -1.55 -14.72
C ALA A 160 4.21 -0.10 -14.23
N MET A 161 3.28 0.35 -13.38
CA MET A 161 3.31 1.70 -12.79
C MET A 161 4.52 1.88 -11.87
N GLY A 162 4.83 0.89 -11.02
CA GLY A 162 6.01 0.92 -10.16
C GLY A 162 7.31 0.99 -10.95
N GLU A 163 7.43 0.20 -12.02
CA GLU A 163 8.61 0.23 -12.89
C GLU A 163 8.73 1.56 -13.65
N SER A 164 7.63 2.10 -14.16
CA SER A 164 7.62 3.42 -14.82
C SER A 164 8.03 4.53 -13.87
N LEU A 165 7.54 4.50 -12.62
CA LEU A 165 7.93 5.48 -11.60
C LEU A 165 9.42 5.37 -11.26
N ARG A 166 9.95 4.14 -11.12
CA ARG A 166 11.37 3.93 -10.81
C ARG A 166 12.27 4.53 -11.88
N GLN A 167 11.90 4.38 -13.16
CA GLN A 167 12.64 4.99 -14.25
C GLN A 167 12.52 6.53 -14.24
N GLU A 168 11.35 7.06 -13.89
CA GLU A 168 11.11 8.51 -13.81
C GLU A 168 11.92 9.19 -12.69
N VAL A 169 12.21 8.47 -11.60
CA VAL A 169 12.95 9.01 -10.43
C VAL A 169 14.40 8.52 -10.34
N ALA A 170 14.92 7.87 -11.38
CA ALA A 170 16.23 7.21 -11.37
C ALA A 170 17.43 8.13 -11.04
N GLU A 171 17.30 9.43 -11.28
CA GLU A 171 18.34 10.44 -10.96
C GLU A 171 18.13 11.13 -9.60
N THR A 172 17.31 10.52 -8.72
CA THR A 172 16.98 11.04 -7.38
C THR A 172 17.26 9.99 -6.30
N ASP A 173 17.16 10.38 -5.05
CA ASP A 173 17.23 9.46 -3.90
C ASP A 173 15.85 8.90 -3.52
N ILE A 174 14.86 8.95 -4.42
CA ILE A 174 13.53 8.40 -4.23
C ILE A 174 13.55 6.90 -4.58
N LYS A 175 13.07 6.06 -3.65
CA LYS A 175 12.99 4.60 -3.81
C LYS A 175 11.60 4.17 -4.24
N VAL A 176 11.50 3.04 -4.96
CA VAL A 176 10.23 2.46 -5.39
C VAL A 176 10.24 0.95 -5.21
N THR A 177 9.36 0.44 -4.34
CA THR A 177 9.23 -1.00 -4.08
C THR A 177 7.84 -1.52 -4.45
N LEU A 178 7.81 -2.61 -5.20
CA LEU A 178 6.61 -3.41 -5.41
C LEU A 178 6.54 -4.52 -4.36
N ILE A 179 5.45 -4.57 -3.61
CA ILE A 179 5.12 -5.69 -2.73
C ILE A 179 4.14 -6.59 -3.48
N GLU A 180 4.50 -7.86 -3.64
CA GLU A 180 3.81 -8.80 -4.52
C GLU A 180 3.36 -10.06 -3.76
N PRO A 181 2.30 -9.94 -2.93
CA PRO A 181 1.82 -11.06 -2.13
C PRO A 181 1.18 -12.16 -2.97
N GLY A 182 1.32 -13.40 -2.50
CA GLY A 182 0.43 -14.51 -2.82
C GLY A 182 -0.89 -14.42 -2.06
N ALA A 183 -1.47 -15.57 -1.75
CA ALA A 183 -2.66 -15.65 -0.91
C ALA A 183 -2.30 -15.27 0.54
N VAL A 184 -2.99 -14.28 1.08
CA VAL A 184 -2.82 -13.78 2.46
C VAL A 184 -4.16 -13.87 3.18
N ASP A 185 -4.21 -14.40 4.40
CA ASP A 185 -5.43 -14.46 5.21
C ASP A 185 -5.82 -13.06 5.69
N THR A 186 -6.66 -12.40 4.93
CA THR A 186 -7.16 -11.06 5.20
C THR A 186 -8.62 -10.93 4.75
N PRO A 187 -9.33 -9.88 5.15
CA PRO A 187 -10.68 -9.58 4.66
C PRO A 187 -10.78 -9.31 3.14
N PHE A 188 -9.69 -9.46 2.40
CA PHE A 188 -9.67 -9.44 0.94
C PHE A 188 -10.45 -10.61 0.32
N PHE A 189 -10.54 -11.74 1.02
CA PHE A 189 -11.26 -12.94 0.60
C PHE A 189 -12.53 -13.11 1.41
N ASP A 190 -13.65 -13.42 0.75
CA ASP A 190 -14.91 -13.78 1.42
C ASP A 190 -14.73 -15.10 2.19
N ASP A 191 -14.09 -16.09 1.56
CA ASP A 191 -13.67 -17.34 2.20
C ASP A 191 -12.16 -17.31 2.47
N ARG A 192 -11.77 -17.58 3.71
CA ARG A 192 -10.35 -17.62 4.09
C ARG A 192 -9.60 -18.67 3.30
N PRO A 193 -8.52 -18.31 2.60
CA PRO A 193 -7.75 -19.27 1.83
C PRO A 193 -7.01 -20.23 2.76
N THR A 194 -7.03 -21.53 2.41
CA THR A 194 -6.23 -22.55 3.08
C THR A 194 -4.75 -22.40 2.66
N ASN A 195 -3.82 -22.66 3.59
CA ASN A 195 -2.38 -22.52 3.34
C ASN A 195 -1.98 -21.14 2.82
N SER A 196 -2.52 -20.08 3.43
CA SER A 196 -2.20 -18.70 3.15
C SER A 196 -1.05 -18.19 4.03
N LEU A 197 -0.49 -17.05 3.63
CA LEU A 197 0.33 -16.22 4.50
C LEU A 197 -0.57 -15.51 5.52
N GLU A 198 0.03 -15.07 6.60
CA GLU A 198 -0.55 -14.07 7.50
C GLU A 198 -0.25 -12.66 6.96
N ASP A 199 -1.05 -11.69 7.33
CA ASP A 199 -0.83 -10.28 6.97
C ASP A 199 0.51 -9.74 7.53
N ASP A 200 0.94 -10.26 8.69
CA ASP A 200 2.22 -9.97 9.30
C ASP A 200 3.43 -10.47 8.48
N ASP A 201 3.30 -11.56 7.72
CA ASP A 201 4.36 -12.03 6.82
C ASP A 201 4.69 -10.97 5.75
N ILE A 202 3.65 -10.29 5.25
CA ILE A 202 3.81 -9.21 4.29
C ILE A 202 4.30 -7.93 4.96
N ALA A 203 3.81 -7.62 6.17
CA ALA A 203 4.30 -6.48 6.94
C ALA A 203 5.81 -6.57 7.21
N ARG A 204 6.34 -7.77 7.52
CA ARG A 204 7.78 -8.00 7.66
C ARG A 204 8.54 -7.76 6.34
N ALA A 205 7.96 -8.15 5.20
CA ALA A 205 8.55 -7.89 3.89
C ALA A 205 8.60 -6.39 3.56
N VAL A 206 7.54 -5.65 3.92
CA VAL A 206 7.51 -4.18 3.83
C VAL A 206 8.62 -3.57 4.70
N MET A 207 8.72 -3.97 5.97
CA MET A 207 9.76 -3.45 6.87
C MET A 207 11.16 -3.80 6.39
N PHE A 208 11.37 -4.99 5.79
CA PHE A 208 12.65 -5.32 5.15
C PHE A 208 13.04 -4.28 4.09
N ALA A 209 12.12 -3.87 3.21
CA ALA A 209 12.40 -2.84 2.20
C ALA A 209 12.70 -1.48 2.85
N LEU A 210 11.94 -1.11 3.88
CA LEU A 210 12.05 0.20 4.54
C LEU A 210 13.33 0.36 5.36
N THR A 211 13.89 -0.73 5.89
CA THR A 211 15.06 -0.70 6.77
C THR A 211 16.39 -0.88 6.03
N GLN A 212 16.38 -0.91 4.69
CA GLN A 212 17.61 -0.99 3.92
C GLN A 212 18.41 0.31 3.97
N PRO A 213 19.75 0.23 3.85
CA PRO A 213 20.61 1.41 3.78
C PRO A 213 20.15 2.40 2.68
N PRO A 214 20.46 3.70 2.81
CA PRO A 214 19.99 4.72 1.86
C PRO A 214 20.32 4.43 0.38
N HIS A 215 21.46 3.81 0.10
CA HIS A 215 21.91 3.49 -1.26
C HIS A 215 21.31 2.19 -1.83
N VAL A 216 20.45 1.50 -1.07
CA VAL A 216 19.81 0.25 -1.50
C VAL A 216 18.35 0.51 -1.83
N ASP A 217 17.93 0.25 -3.05
CA ASP A 217 16.54 0.21 -3.48
C ASP A 217 16.11 -1.23 -3.73
N VAL A 218 15.18 -1.73 -2.92
CA VAL A 218 14.57 -3.07 -3.10
C VAL A 218 13.42 -2.92 -4.07
N ASN A 219 13.61 -3.31 -5.31
CA ASN A 219 12.63 -3.01 -6.36
C ASN A 219 11.37 -3.86 -6.26
N GLU A 220 11.49 -5.13 -5.87
CA GLU A 220 10.37 -6.08 -5.85
C GLU A 220 10.55 -7.10 -4.73
N ILE A 221 9.47 -7.39 -4.02
CA ILE A 221 9.40 -8.45 -3.03
C ILE A 221 8.19 -9.32 -3.30
N LEU A 222 8.43 -10.52 -3.85
CA LEU A 222 7.40 -11.50 -4.10
C LEU A 222 7.41 -12.55 -2.98
N VAL A 223 6.32 -12.64 -2.24
CA VAL A 223 6.14 -13.56 -1.10
C VAL A 223 4.90 -14.42 -1.32
N ARG A 224 5.05 -15.74 -1.22
CA ARG A 224 3.97 -16.70 -1.41
C ARG A 224 3.94 -17.77 -0.32
N PRO A 225 2.75 -18.33 -0.03
CA PRO A 225 2.69 -19.61 0.68
C PRO A 225 3.52 -20.67 -0.03
N ILE A 226 4.20 -21.52 0.74
CA ILE A 226 5.14 -22.51 0.20
C ILE A 226 4.49 -23.48 -0.81
N HIS A 227 3.19 -23.74 -0.66
CA HIS A 227 2.44 -24.67 -1.53
C HIS A 227 1.54 -23.97 -2.56
N GLN A 228 1.61 -22.63 -2.66
CA GLN A 228 0.82 -21.92 -3.67
C GLN A 228 1.36 -22.23 -5.07
N GLN A 229 0.54 -22.93 -5.85
CA GLN A 229 0.75 -23.08 -7.28
C GLN A 229 0.18 -21.87 -8.01
N PHE A 230 0.74 -21.55 -9.18
CA PHE A 230 0.28 -20.42 -10.01
C PHE A 230 -0.91 -20.81 -10.87
#